data_775c872451e25e591b0e4207463a13b6
#
_entry.id   775c872451e25e591b0e4207463a13b6
#
_cell.length_a   1.000
_cell.length_b   1.000
_cell.length_c   1.000
_cell.angle_alpha   90.00
_cell.angle_beta   90.00
_cell.angle_gamma   90.00
#
_symmetry.space_group_name_H-M   'P 1'
#
loop_
_entity.id
_entity.type
_entity.pdbx_description
1 polymer ?
#
loop_
_entity_poly.entity_id
_entity_poly.type
_entity_poly.pdbx_seq_one_letter_code
_entity_poly.pdbx_strand_id
1 'polypeptide(L)'
;NLSDARKFASQNYLMETTIVPKYNYKYVTSGFASYSENSGASIVCTADNSNKDKNFKGLNLVCVVMGATRQFDADKSWVVLNYGNFDEMVTLLQYAFNNFKVNRVIYDGMTLEQIPVSNGNNDAVGMAVENIDSVLPSKVQMTNLIRDVSVVNGGLTAPVQKDDLIATVELWYRNCCVLETRLMAQEEVRTATDSGLTVYSALAPKQDDGRSGFSKVVTIICAVLLVPAISYLAINSYLRSRYRAQRRRRRQSRRRSR
;
A
#
# COMPACT_ATOMS: atom_id res chain seq x y z
N ASN A 1 26.82 55.14 -6.60
CA ASN A 1 27.09 54.53 -7.91
C ASN A 1 27.37 53.05 -7.76
N LEU A 2 26.43 52.23 -8.09
CA LEU A 2 26.51 50.75 -8.08
C LEU A 2 26.92 50.29 -9.50
N SER A 3 28.11 50.68 -9.94
CA SER A 3 28.58 50.38 -11.31
C SER A 3 29.12 48.96 -11.46
N ASP A 4 29.43 48.26 -10.36
CA ASP A 4 29.99 46.93 -10.44
C ASP A 4 28.96 45.85 -10.18
N ALA A 5 28.87 44.88 -11.07
CA ALA A 5 28.03 43.70 -10.91
C ALA A 5 28.45 42.93 -9.64
N ARG A 6 27.54 42.83 -8.70
CA ARG A 6 27.78 42.02 -7.50
C ARG A 6 27.67 40.53 -7.86
N LYS A 7 28.71 39.76 -7.58
CA LYS A 7 28.71 38.33 -7.72
C LYS A 7 28.31 37.70 -6.39
N PHE A 8 27.25 36.93 -6.39
CA PHE A 8 26.83 36.12 -5.21
C PHE A 8 27.13 34.65 -5.55
N ALA A 9 27.92 34.01 -4.70
CA ALA A 9 28.13 32.56 -4.79
C ALA A 9 27.04 31.84 -3.96
N SER A 10 26.50 30.78 -4.51
CA SER A 10 25.59 29.92 -3.77
C SER A 10 26.34 29.22 -2.63
N GLN A 11 25.77 29.24 -1.43
CA GLN A 11 26.27 28.44 -0.30
C GLN A 11 25.74 27.00 -0.34
N ASN A 12 24.92 26.65 -1.30
CA ASN A 12 24.42 25.30 -1.48
C ASN A 12 25.36 24.50 -2.38
N TYR A 13 26.30 23.78 -1.75
CA TYR A 13 27.30 22.97 -2.46
C TYR A 13 26.71 21.73 -3.14
N LEU A 14 25.46 21.38 -2.89
CA LEU A 14 24.78 20.32 -3.64
C LEU A 14 24.56 20.72 -5.11
N MET A 15 24.49 22.02 -5.40
CA MET A 15 24.30 22.57 -6.74
C MET A 15 25.61 23.15 -7.33
N GLU A 16 26.63 23.30 -6.48
CA GLU A 16 27.90 23.89 -6.87
C GLU A 16 28.87 22.80 -7.35
N THR A 17 29.50 23.04 -8.48
CA THR A 17 30.39 22.05 -9.13
C THR A 17 31.86 22.38 -9.00
N THR A 18 32.19 23.60 -8.57
CA THR A 18 33.56 24.15 -8.63
C THR A 18 34.24 24.24 -7.28
N ILE A 19 33.49 24.66 -6.23
CA ILE A 19 34.11 24.97 -4.92
C ILE A 19 34.30 23.69 -4.10
N VAL A 20 33.23 22.88 -3.95
CA VAL A 20 33.27 21.61 -3.21
C VAL A 20 32.56 20.51 -4.02
N PRO A 21 33.19 20.02 -5.09
CA PRO A 21 32.54 19.11 -6.07
C PRO A 21 32.05 17.81 -5.46
N LYS A 22 32.62 17.35 -4.33
CA LYS A 22 32.24 16.11 -3.65
C LYS A 22 30.78 16.08 -3.20
N TYR A 23 30.18 17.26 -2.97
CA TYR A 23 28.79 17.37 -2.54
C TYR A 23 27.80 17.54 -3.70
N ASN A 24 28.27 17.80 -4.91
CA ASN A 24 27.36 17.98 -6.02
C ASN A 24 26.42 16.79 -6.19
N TYR A 25 25.12 17.07 -6.21
CA TYR A 25 24.09 16.05 -6.36
C TYR A 25 23.14 16.41 -7.50
N LYS A 26 23.25 15.66 -8.58
CA LYS A 26 22.63 15.96 -9.90
C LYS A 26 21.12 16.17 -9.89
N TYR A 27 20.42 15.67 -8.87
CA TYR A 27 18.97 15.77 -8.77
C TYR A 27 18.49 16.98 -7.97
N VAL A 28 19.38 17.70 -7.28
CA VAL A 28 19.02 18.91 -6.55
C VAL A 28 18.76 20.04 -7.53
N THR A 29 17.57 20.64 -7.43
CA THR A 29 17.09 21.68 -8.35
C THR A 29 17.14 23.07 -7.74
N SER A 30 16.98 23.19 -6.41
CA SER A 30 17.10 24.44 -5.70
C SER A 30 17.40 24.19 -4.23
N GLY A 31 17.70 25.23 -3.47
CA GLY A 31 17.85 25.13 -2.03
C GLY A 31 18.74 26.22 -1.44
N PHE A 32 18.72 26.27 -0.12
CA PHE A 32 19.46 27.23 0.69
C PHE A 32 20.14 26.51 1.85
N ALA A 33 21.40 26.82 2.09
CA ALA A 33 22.17 26.32 3.21
C ALA A 33 22.64 27.47 4.11
N SER A 34 22.70 27.22 5.41
CA SER A 34 23.15 28.18 6.40
C SER A 34 23.94 27.51 7.51
N TYR A 35 24.67 28.30 8.25
CA TYR A 35 25.40 27.85 9.45
C TYR A 35 25.44 28.95 10.48
N SER A 36 25.25 28.58 11.74
CA SER A 36 25.63 29.40 12.88
C SER A 36 26.20 28.52 14.00
N GLU A 37 27.04 29.06 14.85
CA GLU A 37 27.65 28.34 15.97
C GLU A 37 26.57 27.79 16.92
N ASN A 38 25.50 28.56 17.15
CA ASN A 38 24.45 28.20 18.10
C ASN A 38 23.45 27.17 17.56
N SER A 39 23.14 27.16 16.26
CA SER A 39 22.12 26.33 15.67
C SER A 39 22.67 25.24 14.74
N GLY A 40 24.00 25.18 14.57
CA GLY A 40 24.63 24.24 13.67
C GLY A 40 24.43 24.57 12.18
N ALA A 41 24.73 23.62 11.35
CA ALA A 41 24.56 23.72 9.91
C ALA A 41 23.18 23.20 9.50
N SER A 42 22.50 23.95 8.64
CA SER A 42 21.17 23.59 8.13
C SER A 42 21.13 23.71 6.63
N ILE A 43 20.25 22.94 6.01
CA ILE A 43 19.96 23.01 4.58
C ILE A 43 18.50 22.63 4.31
N VAL A 44 17.88 23.36 3.42
CA VAL A 44 16.65 22.97 2.76
C VAL A 44 16.89 22.89 1.27
N CYS A 45 16.43 21.83 0.62
CA CYS A 45 16.54 21.74 -0.84
C CYS A 45 15.33 21.04 -1.44
N THR A 46 15.13 21.32 -2.73
CA THR A 46 14.25 20.56 -3.59
C THR A 46 15.08 19.67 -4.49
N ALA A 47 14.58 18.48 -4.76
CA ALA A 47 15.24 17.54 -5.65
C ALA A 47 14.20 16.82 -6.51
N ASP A 48 14.56 16.59 -7.77
CA ASP A 48 13.73 15.92 -8.77
C ASP A 48 14.57 14.91 -9.54
N ASN A 49 14.19 13.64 -9.48
CA ASN A 49 14.85 12.61 -10.27
C ASN A 49 14.05 12.21 -11.52
N SER A 50 13.09 13.02 -11.93
CA SER A 50 12.37 12.80 -13.19
C SER A 50 13.36 12.69 -14.34
N ASN A 51 13.31 11.62 -15.07
CA ASN A 51 14.08 11.49 -16.29
C ASN A 51 13.32 12.21 -17.40
N LYS A 52 14.06 12.75 -18.42
CA LYS A 52 13.45 13.30 -19.63
C LYS A 52 12.64 12.25 -20.42
N ASP A 53 12.69 11.00 -19.99
CA ASP A 53 11.88 9.91 -20.52
C ASP A 53 10.43 10.06 -20.05
N LYS A 54 9.50 10.29 -20.98
CA LYS A 54 8.09 10.55 -20.73
C LYS A 54 7.36 9.44 -19.94
N ASN A 55 7.97 8.27 -19.86
CA ASN A 55 7.42 7.10 -19.18
C ASN A 55 7.84 6.96 -17.71
N PHE A 56 8.78 7.79 -17.24
CA PHE A 56 9.25 7.76 -15.86
C PHE A 56 8.78 8.98 -15.09
N LYS A 57 7.86 8.77 -14.15
CA LYS A 57 7.48 9.80 -13.18
C LYS A 57 8.46 9.74 -12.01
N GLY A 58 9.33 10.74 -11.95
CA GLY A 58 10.27 10.90 -10.86
C GLY A 58 9.60 11.36 -9.56
N LEU A 59 10.37 11.28 -8.49
CA LEU A 59 10.00 11.87 -7.21
C LEU A 59 10.41 13.33 -7.18
N ASN A 60 9.48 14.19 -6.78
CA ASN A 60 9.74 15.57 -6.38
C ASN A 60 9.79 15.62 -4.86
N LEU A 61 10.93 15.99 -4.31
CA LEU A 61 11.20 16.00 -2.90
C LEU A 61 11.50 17.40 -2.39
N VAL A 62 11.02 17.69 -1.19
CA VAL A 62 11.50 18.80 -0.35
C VAL A 62 12.14 18.17 0.88
N CYS A 63 13.41 18.42 1.07
CA CYS A 63 14.20 17.85 2.16
C CYS A 63 14.78 18.96 3.03
N VAL A 64 14.79 18.71 4.34
CA VAL A 64 15.32 19.64 5.36
C VAL A 64 16.22 18.88 6.31
N VAL A 65 17.42 19.39 6.51
CA VAL A 65 18.35 18.97 7.56
C VAL A 65 18.67 20.18 8.41
N MET A 66 18.58 20.03 9.72
CA MET A 66 18.81 21.11 10.68
C MET A 66 19.76 20.67 11.79
N GLY A 67 20.62 21.59 12.24
CA GLY A 67 21.49 21.34 13.39
C GLY A 67 22.62 20.35 13.13
N ALA A 68 22.97 20.08 11.89
CA ALA A 68 24.10 19.22 11.56
C ALA A 68 25.44 19.83 11.98
N THR A 69 26.40 18.97 12.30
CA THR A 69 27.72 19.42 12.73
C THR A 69 28.62 19.83 11.55
N ARG A 70 29.49 20.79 11.77
CA ARG A 70 30.65 21.05 10.91
C ARG A 70 31.91 20.62 11.62
N GLN A 71 32.82 20.01 10.89
CA GLN A 71 34.13 19.67 11.40
C GLN A 71 35.13 20.71 10.86
N PHE A 72 35.83 21.34 11.78
CA PHE A 72 36.87 22.33 11.47
C PHE A 72 38.25 21.72 11.66
N ASP A 73 39.21 22.26 10.95
CA ASP A 73 40.62 21.94 11.17
C ASP A 73 41.05 22.40 12.55
N ALA A 74 41.81 21.55 13.28
CA ALA A 74 42.22 21.84 14.63
C ALA A 74 43.19 23.04 14.72
N ASP A 75 44.06 23.22 13.71
CA ASP A 75 45.08 24.28 13.65
C ASP A 75 44.56 25.53 12.96
N LYS A 76 43.52 25.35 12.10
CA LYS A 76 42.97 26.43 11.26
C LYS A 76 41.44 26.43 11.37
N SER A 77 40.93 27.02 12.43
CA SER A 77 39.52 27.06 12.77
C SER A 77 38.58 27.64 11.67
N TRP A 78 39.12 28.31 10.64
CA TRP A 78 38.39 28.82 9.50
C TRP A 78 38.28 27.78 8.33
N VAL A 79 39.03 26.66 8.40
CA VAL A 79 39.01 25.62 7.41
C VAL A 79 37.98 24.57 7.79
N VAL A 80 36.94 24.40 6.99
CA VAL A 80 35.93 23.36 7.18
C VAL A 80 36.40 22.08 6.53
N LEU A 81 36.61 21.05 7.31
CA LEU A 81 37.00 19.71 6.87
C LEU A 81 35.78 18.92 6.39
N ASN A 82 34.66 19.07 7.09
CA ASN A 82 33.42 18.39 6.73
C ASN A 82 32.19 19.27 6.96
N TYR A 83 31.26 19.18 6.01
CA TYR A 83 29.97 19.87 6.04
C TYR A 83 28.86 18.86 6.26
N GLY A 84 28.56 18.52 7.53
CA GLY A 84 27.62 17.48 7.89
C GLY A 84 26.23 17.67 7.29
N ASN A 85 25.74 18.91 7.16
CA ASN A 85 24.45 19.18 6.53
C ASN A 85 24.36 18.70 5.07
N PHE A 86 25.45 18.74 4.33
CA PHE A 86 25.46 18.22 2.95
C PHE A 86 25.60 16.70 2.91
N ASP A 87 26.42 16.10 3.78
CA ASP A 87 26.55 14.64 3.89
C ASP A 87 25.22 13.99 4.28
N GLU A 88 24.56 14.53 5.30
CA GLU A 88 23.28 14.05 5.77
C GLU A 88 22.18 14.24 4.70
N MET A 89 22.19 15.39 4.00
CA MET A 89 21.24 15.64 2.93
C MET A 89 21.40 14.66 1.75
N VAL A 90 22.63 14.41 1.32
CA VAL A 90 22.90 13.41 0.26
C VAL A 90 22.41 12.03 0.70
N THR A 91 22.68 11.65 1.94
CA THR A 91 22.21 10.37 2.51
C THR A 91 20.69 10.29 2.50
N LEU A 92 20.00 11.34 2.93
CA LEU A 92 18.54 11.43 2.96
C LEU A 92 17.94 11.34 1.54
N LEU A 93 18.51 12.07 0.58
CA LEU A 93 18.06 12.03 -0.82
C LEU A 93 18.28 10.65 -1.45
N GLN A 94 19.44 10.02 -1.20
CA GLN A 94 19.71 8.66 -1.67
C GLN A 94 18.72 7.66 -1.07
N TYR A 95 18.44 7.78 0.23
CA TYR A 95 17.44 6.93 0.88
C TYR A 95 16.07 7.10 0.21
N ALA A 96 15.61 8.33 0.01
CA ALA A 96 14.31 8.60 -0.58
C ALA A 96 14.21 8.05 -2.01
N PHE A 97 15.16 8.36 -2.88
CA PHE A 97 15.13 7.90 -4.28
C PHE A 97 15.32 6.40 -4.47
N ASN A 98 16.00 5.73 -3.54
CA ASN A 98 16.20 4.28 -3.59
C ASN A 98 15.01 3.50 -3.02
N ASN A 99 14.30 4.07 -2.06
CA ASN A 99 13.27 3.35 -1.33
C ASN A 99 11.84 3.72 -1.70
N PHE A 100 11.63 4.83 -2.42
CA PHE A 100 10.30 5.27 -2.81
C PHE A 100 10.21 5.48 -4.32
N LYS A 101 9.01 5.31 -4.85
CA LYS A 101 8.69 5.58 -6.26
C LYS A 101 7.25 6.08 -6.41
N VAL A 102 7.01 6.83 -7.47
CA VAL A 102 5.66 7.20 -7.89
C VAL A 102 5.04 6.01 -8.62
N ASN A 103 3.90 5.56 -8.16
CA ASN A 103 3.11 4.51 -8.82
C ASN A 103 1.74 5.05 -9.21
N ARG A 104 1.25 4.65 -10.38
CA ARG A 104 -0.16 4.78 -10.71
C ARG A 104 -0.94 3.78 -9.88
N VAL A 105 -1.76 4.26 -8.97
CA VAL A 105 -2.54 3.45 -8.03
C VAL A 105 -3.96 3.25 -8.51
N ILE A 106 -4.56 4.29 -9.08
CA ILE A 106 -5.90 4.30 -9.63
C ILE A 106 -5.83 4.69 -11.10
N TYR A 107 -6.60 3.99 -11.91
CA TYR A 107 -6.79 4.29 -13.33
C TYR A 107 -8.22 4.79 -13.54
N ASP A 108 -8.38 5.75 -14.44
CA ASP A 108 -9.69 6.16 -14.91
C ASP A 108 -10.47 4.97 -15.47
N GLY A 109 -11.72 4.84 -15.08
CA GLY A 109 -12.58 3.70 -15.43
C GLY A 109 -12.32 2.42 -14.62
N MET A 110 -11.40 2.44 -13.64
CA MET A 110 -11.13 1.26 -12.81
C MET A 110 -12.30 0.98 -11.87
N THR A 111 -12.87 -0.22 -11.97
CA THR A 111 -13.88 -0.70 -11.03
C THR A 111 -13.21 -1.09 -9.72
N LEU A 112 -13.68 -0.51 -8.62
CA LEU A 112 -13.08 -0.72 -7.30
C LEU A 112 -13.99 -1.49 -6.34
N GLU A 113 -15.32 -1.30 -6.39
CA GLU A 113 -16.23 -1.90 -5.44
C GLU A 113 -17.62 -2.13 -6.05
N GLN A 114 -18.35 -3.14 -5.53
CA GLN A 114 -19.77 -3.33 -5.77
C GLN A 114 -20.53 -2.99 -4.50
N ILE A 115 -21.48 -2.07 -4.59
CA ILE A 115 -22.21 -1.52 -3.45
C ILE A 115 -23.67 -1.93 -3.55
N PRO A 116 -24.23 -2.61 -2.54
CA PRO A 116 -25.65 -2.97 -2.52
C PRO A 116 -26.55 -1.73 -2.58
N VAL A 117 -27.58 -1.81 -3.41
CA VAL A 117 -28.60 -0.74 -3.56
C VAL A 117 -29.92 -1.25 -3.07
N SER A 118 -30.45 -0.63 -2.02
CA SER A 118 -31.77 -0.94 -1.48
C SER A 118 -32.85 -0.65 -2.52
N ASN A 119 -33.78 -1.60 -2.72
CA ASN A 119 -34.84 -1.54 -3.74
C ASN A 119 -34.33 -1.43 -5.19
N GLY A 120 -33.04 -1.68 -5.43
CA GLY A 120 -32.47 -1.72 -6.76
C GLY A 120 -32.63 -3.07 -7.46
N ASN A 121 -32.63 -3.05 -8.79
CA ASN A 121 -32.61 -4.27 -9.60
C ASN A 121 -31.24 -4.96 -9.61
N ASN A 122 -30.17 -4.20 -9.33
CA ASN A 122 -28.78 -4.67 -9.26
C ASN A 122 -28.01 -3.85 -8.19
N ASP A 123 -26.82 -4.33 -7.86
CA ASP A 123 -25.85 -3.55 -7.08
C ASP A 123 -25.22 -2.45 -7.95
N ALA A 124 -24.84 -1.34 -7.34
CA ALA A 124 -24.11 -0.28 -8.02
C ALA A 124 -22.63 -0.66 -8.13
N VAL A 125 -22.07 -0.51 -9.32
CA VAL A 125 -20.64 -0.73 -9.56
C VAL A 125 -19.93 0.60 -9.45
N GLY A 126 -19.04 0.71 -8.46
CA GLY A 126 -18.23 1.90 -8.20
C GLY A 126 -17.01 1.97 -9.09
N MET A 127 -16.91 3.02 -9.87
CA MET A 127 -15.85 3.28 -10.83
C MET A 127 -15.08 4.55 -10.44
N ALA A 128 -13.75 4.50 -10.48
CA ALA A 128 -12.91 5.68 -10.37
C ALA A 128 -12.95 6.52 -11.65
N VAL A 129 -12.99 7.84 -11.51
CA VAL A 129 -13.12 8.78 -12.64
C VAL A 129 -11.84 9.55 -12.93
N GLU A 130 -10.75 9.19 -12.30
CA GLU A 130 -9.47 9.88 -12.49
C GLU A 130 -8.27 8.95 -12.32
N ASN A 131 -7.17 9.36 -12.95
CA ASN A 131 -5.89 8.69 -12.78
C ASN A 131 -5.16 9.27 -11.58
N ILE A 132 -4.89 8.47 -10.56
CA ILE A 132 -4.20 8.91 -9.34
C ILE A 132 -2.87 8.21 -9.21
N ASP A 133 -1.82 9.03 -9.06
CA ASP A 133 -0.48 8.58 -8.74
C ASP A 133 -0.22 8.81 -7.24
N SER A 134 0.45 7.88 -6.61
CA SER A 134 0.89 8.02 -5.22
C SER A 134 2.33 7.57 -5.03
N VAL A 135 2.99 8.16 -4.03
CA VAL A 135 4.34 7.79 -3.63
C VAL A 135 4.26 6.61 -2.66
N LEU A 136 4.82 5.49 -3.08
CA LEU A 136 4.85 4.26 -2.29
C LEU A 136 6.28 3.74 -2.14
N PRO A 137 6.57 3.01 -1.05
CA PRO A 137 7.82 2.27 -0.96
C PRO A 137 7.99 1.34 -2.16
N SER A 138 9.19 1.31 -2.73
CA SER A 138 9.47 0.62 -4.00
C SER A 138 9.10 -0.87 -4.02
N LYS A 139 9.08 -1.52 -2.85
CA LYS A 139 8.74 -2.94 -2.67
C LYS A 139 7.26 -3.21 -2.43
N VAL A 140 6.44 -2.17 -2.27
CA VAL A 140 5.01 -2.32 -1.99
C VAL A 140 4.26 -2.60 -3.29
N GLN A 141 3.42 -3.62 -3.26
CA GLN A 141 2.48 -3.95 -4.33
C GLN A 141 1.08 -3.45 -3.96
N MET A 142 0.22 -3.30 -4.96
CA MET A 142 -1.18 -2.89 -4.77
C MET A 142 -1.95 -3.82 -3.82
N THR A 143 -1.62 -5.09 -3.81
CA THR A 143 -2.21 -6.11 -2.91
C THR A 143 -1.87 -5.89 -1.43
N ASN A 144 -0.88 -5.06 -1.12
CA ASN A 144 -0.51 -4.71 0.25
C ASN A 144 -1.28 -3.49 0.80
N LEU A 145 -2.10 -2.85 -0.04
CA LEU A 145 -2.92 -1.72 0.37
C LEU A 145 -4.25 -2.22 0.94
N ILE A 146 -4.61 -1.67 2.09
CA ILE A 146 -5.92 -1.90 2.71
C ILE A 146 -6.88 -0.88 2.12
N ARG A 147 -8.04 -1.36 1.68
CA ARG A 147 -9.11 -0.53 1.13
C ARG A 147 -10.17 -0.32 2.19
N ASP A 148 -10.50 0.93 2.44
CA ASP A 148 -11.65 1.34 3.26
C ASP A 148 -12.66 2.07 2.39
N VAL A 149 -13.93 1.64 2.43
CA VAL A 149 -14.98 2.14 1.55
C VAL A 149 -16.08 2.76 2.39
N SER A 150 -16.28 4.05 2.23
CA SER A 150 -17.34 4.82 2.88
C SER A 150 -18.45 5.12 1.89
N VAL A 151 -19.59 4.44 2.04
CA VAL A 151 -20.76 4.63 1.18
C VAL A 151 -21.49 5.94 1.54
N VAL A 152 -21.89 6.69 0.54
CA VAL A 152 -22.65 7.94 0.70
C VAL A 152 -23.93 7.67 1.51
N ASN A 153 -24.20 8.55 2.49
CA ASN A 153 -25.37 8.46 3.39
C ASN A 153 -25.52 7.14 4.16
N GLY A 154 -24.45 6.36 4.26
CA GLY A 154 -24.47 5.06 4.94
C GLY A 154 -25.19 3.94 4.18
N GLY A 155 -25.59 4.17 2.93
CA GLY A 155 -26.22 3.18 2.06
C GLY A 155 -26.89 3.81 0.84
N LEU A 156 -26.99 3.05 -0.25
CA LEU A 156 -27.62 3.50 -1.48
C LEU A 156 -29.07 3.01 -1.57
N THR A 157 -29.94 3.83 -2.15
CA THR A 157 -31.34 3.49 -2.45
C THR A 157 -31.62 3.81 -3.90
N ALA A 158 -32.27 2.88 -4.62
CA ALA A 158 -32.67 3.09 -6.01
C ALA A 158 -33.75 4.19 -6.14
N PRO A 159 -33.75 4.95 -7.25
CA PRO A 159 -32.83 4.82 -8.39
C PRO A 159 -31.49 5.50 -8.14
N VAL A 160 -30.39 4.93 -8.65
CA VAL A 160 -29.07 5.54 -8.71
C VAL A 160 -28.76 5.81 -10.17
N GLN A 161 -28.41 7.03 -10.53
CA GLN A 161 -28.09 7.37 -11.90
C GLN A 161 -26.63 7.08 -12.22
N LYS A 162 -26.33 6.90 -13.50
CA LYS A 162 -24.95 6.82 -13.97
C LYS A 162 -24.23 8.12 -13.58
N ASP A 163 -22.97 7.99 -13.17
CA ASP A 163 -22.10 9.08 -12.73
C ASP A 163 -22.52 9.75 -11.41
N ASP A 164 -23.48 9.16 -10.68
CA ASP A 164 -23.76 9.58 -9.30
C ASP A 164 -22.60 9.21 -8.37
N LEU A 165 -22.29 10.08 -7.42
CA LEU A 165 -21.33 9.79 -6.35
C LEU A 165 -21.93 8.74 -5.40
N ILE A 166 -21.32 7.55 -5.32
CA ILE A 166 -21.85 6.44 -4.52
C ILE A 166 -20.99 6.11 -3.30
N ALA A 167 -19.69 6.35 -3.37
CA ALA A 167 -18.80 6.11 -2.25
C ALA A 167 -17.50 6.91 -2.35
N THR A 168 -16.78 6.97 -1.24
CA THR A 168 -15.39 7.39 -1.16
C THR A 168 -14.55 6.17 -0.77
N VAL A 169 -13.40 6.02 -1.38
CA VAL A 169 -12.44 4.95 -1.07
C VAL A 169 -11.15 5.55 -0.59
N GLU A 170 -10.71 5.09 0.56
CA GLU A 170 -9.40 5.36 1.10
C GLU A 170 -8.50 4.14 0.93
N LEU A 171 -7.29 4.36 0.45
CA LEU A 171 -6.27 3.31 0.39
C LEU A 171 -5.21 3.57 1.46
N TRP A 172 -4.99 2.57 2.28
CA TRP A 172 -4.09 2.63 3.41
C TRP A 172 -2.90 1.70 3.22
N TYR A 173 -1.72 2.21 3.54
CA TYR A 173 -0.53 1.40 3.71
C TYR A 173 -0.05 1.50 5.15
N ARG A 174 -0.13 0.40 5.90
CA ARG A 174 0.06 0.40 7.36
C ARG A 174 -0.93 1.38 8.01
N ASN A 175 -0.43 2.40 8.71
CA ASN A 175 -1.26 3.41 9.39
C ASN A 175 -1.29 4.75 8.66
N CYS A 176 -0.89 4.78 7.38
CA CYS A 176 -0.89 5.99 6.58
C CYS A 176 -1.91 5.88 5.46
N CYS A 177 -2.83 6.84 5.36
CA CYS A 177 -3.66 7.01 4.19
C CYS A 177 -2.77 7.45 3.02
N VAL A 178 -2.74 6.63 1.98
CA VAL A 178 -1.90 6.83 0.78
C VAL A 178 -2.62 7.71 -0.23
N LEU A 179 -3.94 7.51 -0.36
CA LEU A 179 -4.80 8.32 -1.20
C LEU A 179 -6.27 8.12 -0.82
N GLU A 180 -7.07 9.10 -1.19
CA GLU A 180 -8.53 9.08 -1.14
C GLU A 180 -9.06 9.36 -2.55
N THR A 181 -10.12 8.65 -2.98
CA THR A 181 -10.79 8.87 -4.25
C THR A 181 -12.29 8.65 -4.15
N ARG A 182 -13.01 9.24 -5.10
CA ARG A 182 -14.46 9.11 -5.21
C ARG A 182 -14.81 8.00 -6.17
N LEU A 183 -15.88 7.27 -5.86
CA LEU A 183 -16.48 6.29 -6.77
C LEU A 183 -17.78 6.80 -7.32
N MET A 184 -17.89 6.79 -8.62
CA MET A 184 -19.11 7.11 -9.35
C MET A 184 -19.78 5.81 -9.83
N ALA A 185 -21.10 5.84 -9.94
CA ALA A 185 -21.85 4.72 -10.49
C ALA A 185 -21.51 4.54 -11.97
N GLN A 186 -21.07 3.33 -12.33
CA GLN A 186 -20.72 3.00 -13.72
C GLN A 186 -21.95 2.96 -14.62
N GLU A 187 -23.08 2.50 -14.08
CA GLU A 187 -24.34 2.32 -14.78
C GLU A 187 -25.52 2.77 -13.91
N GLU A 188 -26.65 3.01 -14.55
CA GLU A 188 -27.91 3.32 -13.86
C GLU A 188 -28.42 2.05 -13.13
N VAL A 189 -28.79 2.22 -11.85
CA VAL A 189 -29.50 1.19 -11.08
C VAL A 189 -30.96 1.63 -10.89
N ARG A 190 -31.87 0.91 -11.53
CA ARG A 190 -33.33 1.19 -11.48
C ARG A 190 -33.96 0.54 -10.27
N THR A 191 -35.16 1.03 -9.92
CA THR A 191 -35.96 0.34 -8.91
C THR A 191 -36.40 -1.04 -9.40
N ALA A 192 -36.44 -2.00 -8.51
CA ALA A 192 -36.84 -3.38 -8.84
C ALA A 192 -38.23 -3.46 -9.47
N THR A 193 -39.10 -2.49 -9.17
CA THR A 193 -40.42 -2.34 -9.76
C THR A 193 -40.42 -1.89 -11.23
N ASP A 194 -39.45 -1.10 -11.64
CA ASP A 194 -39.32 -0.55 -12.99
C ASP A 194 -38.71 -1.56 -13.99
N SER A 195 -38.12 -2.63 -13.48
CA SER A 195 -37.46 -3.66 -14.32
C SER A 195 -38.42 -4.60 -15.04
N GLY A 196 -39.74 -4.35 -15.02
CA GLY A 196 -40.73 -5.13 -15.78
C GLY A 196 -40.96 -6.57 -15.30
N LEU A 197 -40.34 -6.95 -14.18
CA LEU A 197 -40.41 -8.31 -13.61
C LEU A 197 -41.62 -8.54 -12.69
N THR A 198 -42.56 -7.60 -12.62
CA THR A 198 -43.53 -7.53 -11.52
C THR A 198 -44.78 -8.39 -11.66
N VAL A 199 -45.01 -9.13 -12.72
CA VAL A 199 -46.26 -9.89 -12.87
C VAL A 199 -46.10 -11.40 -12.85
N TYR A 200 -44.92 -11.91 -13.13
CA TYR A 200 -44.70 -13.38 -13.19
C TYR A 200 -44.14 -14.02 -11.95
N SER A 201 -43.58 -13.24 -11.04
CA SER A 201 -42.97 -13.75 -9.83
C SER A 201 -43.96 -14.21 -8.75
N ALA A 202 -45.20 -13.70 -8.78
CA ALA A 202 -46.26 -14.11 -7.83
C ALA A 202 -46.93 -15.46 -8.22
N LEU A 203 -46.76 -15.95 -9.44
CA LEU A 203 -47.35 -17.15 -9.96
C LEU A 203 -46.34 -18.26 -10.32
N ALA A 204 -45.07 -17.99 -10.20
CA ALA A 204 -44.05 -19.03 -10.39
C ALA A 204 -44.01 -19.92 -9.16
N PRO A 205 -44.04 -21.25 -9.31
CA PRO A 205 -43.80 -22.14 -8.17
C PRO A 205 -42.43 -21.80 -7.58
N LYS A 206 -42.39 -21.69 -6.28
CA LYS A 206 -41.16 -21.45 -5.50
C LYS A 206 -40.06 -22.38 -6.06
N GLN A 207 -39.22 -21.85 -6.89
CA GLN A 207 -38.05 -22.58 -7.36
C GLN A 207 -37.10 -22.60 -6.16
N ASP A 208 -36.88 -23.76 -5.62
CA ASP A 208 -35.94 -23.98 -4.52
C ASP A 208 -34.61 -23.30 -4.90
N ASP A 209 -34.23 -22.35 -4.09
CA ASP A 209 -32.96 -21.66 -4.23
C ASP A 209 -31.85 -22.68 -4.41
N GLY A 210 -31.18 -22.69 -5.55
CA GLY A 210 -30.07 -23.61 -5.87
C GLY A 210 -28.86 -23.58 -4.95
N ARG A 211 -28.96 -22.85 -3.85
CA ARG A 211 -28.01 -22.87 -2.72
C ARG A 211 -27.99 -24.19 -1.96
N SER A 212 -29.09 -24.96 -1.98
CA SER A 212 -29.15 -26.27 -1.33
C SER A 212 -28.27 -27.33 -2.01
N GLY A 213 -28.03 -27.22 -3.32
CA GLY A 213 -27.17 -28.14 -4.06
C GLY A 213 -25.68 -27.94 -3.76
N PHE A 214 -25.24 -26.68 -3.72
CA PHE A 214 -23.83 -26.35 -3.47
C PHE A 214 -23.43 -26.70 -2.03
N SER A 215 -24.30 -26.44 -1.06
CA SER A 215 -24.08 -26.83 0.35
C SER A 215 -24.00 -28.35 0.49
N LYS A 216 -24.88 -29.11 -0.16
CA LYS A 216 -24.87 -30.59 -0.11
C LYS A 216 -23.63 -31.18 -0.79
N VAL A 217 -23.19 -30.61 -1.90
CA VAL A 217 -21.96 -31.06 -2.61
C VAL A 217 -20.73 -30.78 -1.75
N VAL A 218 -20.63 -29.60 -1.13
CA VAL A 218 -19.52 -29.27 -0.20
C VAL A 218 -19.55 -30.20 1.02
N THR A 219 -20.71 -30.48 1.57
CA THR A 219 -20.84 -31.39 2.73
C THR A 219 -20.44 -32.83 2.36
N ILE A 220 -20.80 -33.30 1.17
CA ILE A 220 -20.41 -34.63 0.69
C ILE A 220 -18.88 -34.69 0.45
N ILE A 221 -18.28 -33.68 -0.16
CA ILE A 221 -16.83 -33.61 -0.37
C ILE A 221 -16.10 -33.60 0.95
N CYS A 222 -16.54 -32.80 1.93
CA CYS A 222 -15.96 -32.79 3.26
C CYS A 222 -16.10 -34.14 3.97
N ALA A 223 -17.25 -34.82 3.86
CA ALA A 223 -17.44 -36.13 4.46
C ALA A 223 -16.53 -37.20 3.80
N VAL A 224 -16.38 -37.20 2.50
CA VAL A 224 -15.51 -38.13 1.76
C VAL A 224 -14.03 -37.95 2.11
N LEU A 225 -13.59 -36.73 2.43
CA LEU A 225 -12.20 -36.46 2.80
C LEU A 225 -11.93 -36.66 4.30
N LEU A 226 -12.88 -36.27 5.16
CA LEU A 226 -12.68 -36.33 6.63
C LEU A 226 -12.86 -37.75 7.21
N VAL A 227 -13.80 -38.53 6.69
CA VAL A 227 -14.03 -39.90 7.21
C VAL A 227 -12.82 -40.80 7.05
N PRO A 228 -12.12 -40.90 5.89
CA PRO A 228 -10.92 -41.70 5.78
C PRO A 228 -9.74 -41.15 6.57
N ALA A 229 -9.64 -39.82 6.74
CA ALA A 229 -8.59 -39.22 7.58
C ALA A 229 -8.75 -39.58 9.05
N ILE A 230 -9.99 -39.50 9.57
CA ILE A 230 -10.31 -39.87 10.97
C ILE A 230 -10.10 -41.39 11.19
N SER A 231 -10.56 -42.23 10.26
CA SER A 231 -10.35 -43.67 10.33
C SER A 231 -8.85 -44.05 10.28
N TYR A 232 -8.06 -43.38 9.45
CA TYR A 232 -6.61 -43.59 9.42
C TYR A 232 -5.95 -43.21 10.74
N LEU A 233 -6.32 -42.07 11.34
CA LEU A 233 -5.81 -41.66 12.65
C LEU A 233 -6.20 -42.64 13.75
N ALA A 234 -7.44 -43.14 13.76
CA ALA A 234 -7.96 -44.12 14.72
C ALA A 234 -7.21 -45.45 14.60
N ILE A 235 -7.02 -45.97 13.37
CA ILE A 235 -6.25 -47.20 13.10
C ILE A 235 -4.82 -47.03 13.55
N ASN A 236 -4.18 -45.92 13.21
CA ASN A 236 -2.79 -45.66 13.58
C ASN A 236 -2.61 -45.52 15.10
N SER A 237 -3.55 -44.91 15.79
CA SER A 237 -3.53 -44.81 17.25
C SER A 237 -3.73 -46.19 17.90
N TYR A 238 -4.65 -47.02 17.38
CA TYR A 238 -4.89 -48.39 17.83
C TYR A 238 -3.65 -49.28 17.63
N LEU A 239 -3.02 -49.21 16.46
CA LEU A 239 -1.78 -49.94 16.19
C LEU A 239 -0.66 -49.50 17.15
N ARG A 240 -0.47 -48.22 17.38
CA ARG A 240 0.51 -47.70 18.34
C ARG A 240 0.24 -48.20 19.77
N SER A 241 -1.03 -48.30 20.19
CA SER A 241 -1.36 -48.81 21.51
C SER A 241 -1.03 -50.31 21.65
N ARG A 242 -1.31 -51.14 20.63
CA ARG A 242 -0.95 -52.55 20.58
C ARG A 242 0.58 -52.75 20.61
N TYR A 243 1.35 -51.99 19.86
CA TYR A 243 2.82 -52.04 19.89
C TYR A 243 3.37 -51.67 21.28
N ARG A 244 2.78 -50.72 21.96
CA ARG A 244 3.16 -50.36 23.36
C ARG A 244 2.81 -51.46 24.35
N ALA A 245 1.68 -52.12 24.20
CA ALA A 245 1.28 -53.25 25.03
C ALA A 245 2.20 -54.47 24.84
N GLN A 246 2.55 -54.81 23.62
CA GLN A 246 3.51 -55.91 23.32
C GLN A 246 4.91 -55.62 23.89
N ARG A 247 5.38 -54.38 23.81
CA ARG A 247 6.66 -53.98 24.41
C ARG A 247 6.65 -54.10 25.93
N ARG A 248 5.54 -53.78 26.57
CA ARG A 248 5.38 -53.97 28.05
C ARG A 248 5.39 -55.43 28.44
N ARG A 249 4.71 -56.33 27.71
CA ARG A 249 4.73 -57.80 27.93
C ARG A 249 6.10 -58.39 27.79
N ARG A 250 6.88 -58.03 26.77
CA ARG A 250 8.27 -58.48 26.56
C ARG A 250 9.23 -57.97 27.64
N ARG A 251 8.99 -56.82 28.25
CA ARG A 251 9.79 -56.32 29.38
C ARG A 251 9.45 -57.04 30.70
N GLN A 252 8.23 -57.48 30.91
CA GLN A 252 7.83 -58.24 32.08
C GLN A 252 8.30 -59.68 32.05
N SER A 253 8.32 -60.34 30.87
CA SER A 253 8.86 -61.69 30.73
C SER A 253 10.36 -61.74 31.00
N ARG A 254 11.13 -60.71 30.57
CA ARG A 254 12.57 -60.62 30.88
C ARG A 254 12.92 -60.29 32.33
N ARG A 255 11.95 -59.83 33.13
CA ARG A 255 12.13 -59.60 34.60
C ARG A 255 11.79 -60.84 35.44
N ARG A 256 11.10 -61.84 34.88
CA ARG A 256 10.77 -63.09 35.56
C ARG A 256 11.80 -64.23 35.32
N SER A 257 12.77 -64.00 34.48
CA SER A 257 13.83 -64.98 34.15
C SER A 257 15.21 -64.51 34.65
N ARG A 258 15.23 -63.66 35.68
CA ARG A 258 16.40 -63.33 36.49
C ARG A 258 15.96 -63.54 38.00
#